data_b7e083bb0737bbc2d35db748a598b72e
#
_entry.id   b7e083bb0737bbc2d35db748a598b72e
#
_cell.length_a   1.000
_cell.length_b   1.000
_cell.length_c   1.000
_cell.angle_alpha   90.00
_cell.angle_beta   90.00
_cell.angle_gamma   90.00
#
_symmetry.space_group_name_H-M   'P 1'
#
loop_
_entity.id
_entity.type
_entity.pdbx_description
1 polymer ?
#
loop_
_entity_poly.entity_id
_entity_poly.type
_entity_poly.pdbx_seq_one_letter_code
_entity_poly.pdbx_strand_id
1 'polypeptide(L)'
;MAGRRPRSEGSRANRRIDGVDCGYYNKGLCRSCTVIEVPYARQVADKQRLVRELVAPHGEPRWLEPVTSPEAGFRNKAKMVVAGSVGEPTLGILDQHGGGTDLRDCPLYPEPISVALGALAEFIARARLLPYNVAKRRGEIKHVIVTGSPEGRLMVRFVLRSTHQLPKIRDNMGLLRELVPHADVVSVNIQPEHKAVLEGPEEIMLTEQTELIMRVNEIPLRVRPRSFFQTNTHVTGQLYRQVSEWVDRASPSTVWDVYCGVGGFALHVAAPSREVTGTEISADAVASARGAAAAMGLAESGPGSVRFTADDAAAVPSGPAPDLAIVNPPRRGLDAGLCEWLETSGVSTVVYSSCNAKTLARDLGRMPSLAPVEARLLDMFPHTGHYEVAVLLKR
;
A
#
# COMPACT_ATOMS: atom_id res chain seq x y z
N MET A 1 -8.29 26.86 -63.59
CA MET A 1 -8.94 25.79 -62.81
C MET A 1 -7.85 24.93 -62.19
N ALA A 2 -7.55 25.13 -60.93
CA ALA A 2 -6.51 24.40 -60.22
C ALA A 2 -7.18 23.44 -59.25
N GLY A 3 -7.01 22.13 -59.51
CA GLY A 3 -7.56 21.03 -58.73
C GLY A 3 -6.87 20.88 -57.37
N ARG A 4 -7.61 21.00 -56.31
CA ARG A 4 -7.16 20.66 -54.95
C ARG A 4 -7.11 19.13 -54.80
N ARG A 5 -5.92 18.58 -54.49
CA ARG A 5 -5.75 17.21 -54.04
C ARG A 5 -6.22 17.08 -52.62
N PRO A 6 -6.94 16.02 -52.24
CA PRO A 6 -7.32 15.77 -50.87
C PRO A 6 -6.08 15.34 -50.03
N ARG A 7 -5.94 15.92 -48.86
CA ARG A 7 -4.95 15.49 -47.84
C ARG A 7 -5.34 14.12 -47.36
N SER A 8 -4.46 13.13 -47.50
CA SER A 8 -4.55 11.83 -46.87
C SER A 8 -4.53 11.97 -45.34
N GLU A 9 -5.64 11.61 -44.71
CA GLU A 9 -5.68 11.36 -43.27
C GLU A 9 -4.76 10.17 -42.99
N GLY A 10 -3.61 10.45 -42.42
CA GLY A 10 -2.71 9.42 -41.93
C GLY A 10 -3.38 8.63 -40.80
N SER A 11 -3.77 7.41 -41.11
CA SER A 11 -4.10 6.37 -40.14
C SER A 11 -2.98 6.32 -39.10
N ARG A 12 -3.26 6.77 -37.85
CA ARG A 12 -2.41 6.48 -36.70
C ARG A 12 -2.42 4.97 -36.51
N ALA A 13 -1.42 4.30 -37.08
CA ALA A 13 -1.17 2.90 -36.88
C ALA A 13 -1.16 2.62 -35.36
N ASN A 14 -2.02 1.75 -34.93
CA ASN A 14 -2.12 1.20 -33.59
C ASN A 14 -0.77 0.54 -33.27
N ARG A 15 0.18 1.28 -32.66
CA ARG A 15 1.40 0.66 -32.13
C ARG A 15 0.94 -0.18 -30.96
N ARG A 16 0.91 -1.50 -31.13
CA ARG A 16 0.93 -2.44 -30.00
C ARG A 16 2.21 -2.11 -29.23
N ILE A 17 2.04 -1.42 -28.10
CA ILE A 17 3.07 -1.27 -27.10
C ILE A 17 3.04 -2.60 -26.36
N ASP A 18 4.18 -3.28 -26.24
CA ASP A 18 4.34 -4.39 -25.30
C ASP A 18 4.05 -3.83 -23.91
N GLY A 19 2.88 -4.09 -23.34
CA GLY A 19 2.41 -3.51 -22.08
C GLY A 19 0.90 -3.69 -21.89
N VAL A 20 0.39 -3.19 -20.78
CA VAL A 20 -1.04 -3.25 -20.44
C VAL A 20 -1.86 -2.36 -21.38
N ASP A 21 -2.78 -2.96 -22.14
CA ASP A 21 -3.78 -2.21 -22.90
C ASP A 21 -4.88 -1.70 -21.95
N CYS A 22 -4.88 -0.41 -21.66
CA CYS A 22 -5.85 0.23 -20.78
C CYS A 22 -6.82 1.11 -21.59
N GLY A 23 -8.03 0.59 -21.84
CA GLY A 23 -9.07 1.31 -22.55
C GLY A 23 -9.46 2.66 -21.93
N TYR A 24 -9.33 2.81 -20.61
CA TYR A 24 -9.56 4.09 -19.92
C TYR A 24 -8.48 5.12 -20.23
N TYR A 25 -7.22 4.69 -20.25
CA TYR A 25 -6.11 5.57 -20.62
C TYR A 25 -6.20 5.99 -22.08
N ASN A 26 -6.44 5.03 -22.98
CA ASN A 26 -6.53 5.29 -24.43
C ASN A 26 -7.65 6.27 -24.77
N LYS A 27 -8.77 6.22 -24.05
CA LYS A 27 -9.92 7.15 -24.20
C LYS A 27 -9.73 8.47 -23.43
N GLY A 28 -8.65 8.66 -22.71
CA GLY A 28 -8.43 9.86 -21.88
C GLY A 28 -9.28 9.97 -20.62
N LEU A 29 -9.97 8.90 -20.23
CA LEU A 29 -10.88 8.88 -19.08
C LEU A 29 -10.14 8.77 -17.74
N CYS A 30 -8.94 8.18 -17.73
CA CYS A 30 -8.09 8.05 -16.56
C CYS A 30 -6.63 8.28 -16.93
N ARG A 31 -5.91 9.03 -16.10
CA ARG A 31 -4.49 9.36 -16.27
C ARG A 31 -3.64 9.01 -15.05
N SER A 32 -4.12 8.09 -14.20
CA SER A 32 -3.39 7.67 -12.99
C SER A 32 -2.10 6.92 -13.29
N CYS A 33 -2.03 6.22 -14.42
CA CYS A 33 -0.85 5.51 -14.92
C CYS A 33 0.01 6.46 -15.78
N THR A 34 0.82 7.29 -15.13
CA THR A 34 1.50 8.45 -15.75
C THR A 34 2.59 8.08 -16.76
N VAL A 35 3.09 6.85 -16.74
CA VAL A 35 4.16 6.35 -17.63
C VAL A 35 3.79 5.05 -18.35
N ILE A 36 2.49 4.75 -18.48
CA ILE A 36 2.00 3.50 -19.10
C ILE A 36 2.44 3.35 -20.58
N GLU A 37 2.70 4.45 -21.27
CA GLU A 37 3.19 4.45 -22.67
C GLU A 37 4.68 4.10 -22.79
N VAL A 38 5.43 4.09 -21.66
CA VAL A 38 6.84 3.72 -21.64
C VAL A 38 6.96 2.22 -21.46
N PRO A 39 7.77 1.50 -22.27
CA PRO A 39 8.00 0.06 -22.09
C PRO A 39 8.43 -0.26 -20.65
N TYR A 40 7.87 -1.34 -20.08
CA TYR A 40 8.01 -1.61 -18.65
C TYR A 40 9.47 -1.74 -18.17
N ALA A 41 10.32 -2.43 -18.93
CA ALA A 41 11.75 -2.52 -18.61
C ALA A 41 12.42 -1.14 -18.52
N ARG A 42 11.98 -0.17 -19.36
CA ARG A 42 12.47 1.20 -19.32
C ARG A 42 11.97 1.95 -18.10
N GLN A 43 10.70 1.74 -17.67
CA GLN A 43 10.18 2.32 -16.44
C GLN A 43 11.04 1.92 -15.24
N VAL A 44 11.38 0.62 -15.11
CA VAL A 44 12.22 0.08 -14.03
C VAL A 44 13.63 0.67 -14.10
N ALA A 45 14.24 0.70 -15.27
CA ALA A 45 15.59 1.25 -15.47
C ALA A 45 15.67 2.75 -15.11
N ASP A 46 14.67 3.53 -15.50
CA ASP A 46 14.62 4.97 -15.18
C ASP A 46 14.44 5.23 -13.69
N LYS A 47 13.59 4.44 -12.99
CA LYS A 47 13.45 4.48 -11.53
C LYS A 47 14.77 4.12 -10.83
N GLN A 48 15.43 3.05 -11.27
CA GLN A 48 16.71 2.63 -10.68
C GLN A 48 17.80 3.69 -10.88
N ARG A 49 17.90 4.28 -12.08
CA ARG A 49 18.86 5.36 -12.36
C ARG A 49 18.63 6.55 -11.42
N LEU A 50 17.38 7.02 -11.29
CA LEU A 50 17.04 8.12 -10.39
C LEU A 50 17.46 7.83 -8.95
N VAL A 51 17.19 6.64 -8.45
CA VAL A 51 17.53 6.26 -7.07
C VAL A 51 19.04 6.19 -6.88
N ARG A 52 19.77 5.61 -7.84
CA ARG A 52 21.24 5.56 -7.83
C ARG A 52 21.87 6.95 -7.75
N GLU A 53 21.39 7.88 -8.58
CA GLU A 53 21.85 9.29 -8.61
C GLU A 53 21.66 9.97 -7.25
N LEU A 54 20.55 9.70 -6.57
CA LEU A 54 20.26 10.28 -5.26
C LEU A 54 21.07 9.67 -4.11
N VAL A 55 21.40 8.39 -4.18
CA VAL A 55 22.17 7.68 -3.13
C VAL A 55 23.67 7.88 -3.31
N ALA A 56 24.19 8.05 -4.53
CA ALA A 56 25.61 8.14 -4.85
C ALA A 56 26.43 9.13 -3.99
N PRO A 57 25.90 10.33 -3.61
CA PRO A 57 26.65 11.24 -2.73
C PRO A 57 26.95 10.68 -1.33
N HIS A 58 26.25 9.62 -0.91
CA HIS A 58 26.36 9.02 0.43
C HIS A 58 27.13 7.69 0.43
N GLY A 59 27.50 7.18 -0.74
CA GLY A 59 28.27 5.95 -0.93
C GLY A 59 27.83 5.19 -2.20
N GLU A 60 28.63 4.21 -2.59
CA GLU A 60 28.39 3.37 -3.76
C GLU A 60 27.99 1.94 -3.32
N PRO A 61 26.73 1.67 -2.97
CA PRO A 61 26.30 0.34 -2.59
C PRO A 61 26.37 -0.63 -3.77
N ARG A 62 26.55 -1.91 -3.50
CA ARG A 62 26.28 -2.96 -4.49
C ARG A 62 24.79 -2.99 -4.83
N TRP A 63 24.46 -2.60 -6.04
CA TRP A 63 23.08 -2.65 -6.53
C TRP A 63 22.72 -4.07 -6.95
N LEU A 64 21.69 -4.61 -6.29
CA LEU A 64 21.06 -5.88 -6.67
C LEU A 64 20.11 -5.65 -7.85
N GLU A 65 19.80 -6.77 -8.57
CA GLU A 65 18.80 -6.71 -9.65
C GLU A 65 17.46 -6.18 -9.12
N PRO A 66 16.81 -5.26 -9.83
CA PRO A 66 15.51 -4.74 -9.43
C PRO A 66 14.47 -5.85 -9.29
N VAL A 67 13.59 -5.72 -8.31
CA VAL A 67 12.38 -6.53 -8.25
C VAL A 67 11.33 -5.92 -9.16
N THR A 68 10.90 -6.67 -10.15
CA THR A 68 9.81 -6.31 -11.06
C THR A 68 8.46 -6.79 -10.53
N SER A 69 7.39 -6.21 -11.04
CA SER A 69 6.00 -6.57 -10.73
C SER A 69 5.30 -7.12 -11.97
N PRO A 70 4.27 -7.94 -11.82
CA PRO A 70 3.26 -8.06 -12.88
C PRO A 70 2.73 -6.67 -13.25
N GLU A 71 2.50 -6.43 -14.53
CA GLU A 71 2.02 -5.13 -15.04
C GLU A 71 0.52 -4.94 -14.86
N ALA A 72 -0.23 -6.03 -14.69
CA ALA A 72 -1.67 -6.08 -14.44
C ALA A 72 -1.99 -6.98 -13.24
N GLY A 73 -3.18 -6.83 -12.64
CA GLY A 73 -3.66 -7.68 -11.55
C GLY A 73 -2.85 -7.60 -10.25
N PHE A 74 -1.96 -6.63 -10.10
CA PHE A 74 -1.05 -6.57 -8.96
C PHE A 74 -1.62 -5.80 -7.75
N ARG A 75 -2.61 -4.92 -7.99
CA ARG A 75 -3.07 -3.97 -6.99
C ARG A 75 -4.14 -4.57 -6.10
N ASN A 76 -3.78 -4.94 -4.90
CA ASN A 76 -4.65 -5.59 -3.92
C ASN A 76 -5.63 -4.64 -3.19
N LYS A 77 -5.67 -3.34 -3.51
CA LYS A 77 -6.55 -2.37 -2.87
C LYS A 77 -7.14 -1.39 -3.88
N ALA A 78 -8.45 -1.43 -4.06
CA ALA A 78 -9.22 -0.49 -4.85
C ALA A 78 -9.85 0.58 -3.95
N LYS A 79 -9.69 1.85 -4.30
CA LYS A 79 -10.30 3.00 -3.62
C LYS A 79 -11.16 3.73 -4.64
N MET A 80 -12.47 3.50 -4.62
CA MET A 80 -13.40 3.97 -5.62
C MET A 80 -14.26 5.10 -5.08
N VAL A 81 -14.30 6.23 -5.76
CA VAL A 81 -15.32 7.25 -5.56
C VAL A 81 -16.66 6.69 -6.04
N VAL A 82 -17.71 6.84 -5.25
CA VAL A 82 -19.06 6.51 -5.65
C VAL A 82 -19.73 7.77 -6.18
N ALA A 83 -20.13 7.74 -7.45
CA ALA A 83 -20.82 8.85 -8.11
C ALA A 83 -21.99 8.31 -8.97
N GLY A 84 -22.51 9.09 -9.91
CA GLY A 84 -23.65 8.70 -10.73
C GLY A 84 -25.00 8.90 -10.03
N SER A 85 -25.98 8.06 -10.35
CA SER A 85 -27.31 8.07 -9.76
C SER A 85 -27.53 6.88 -8.81
N VAL A 86 -28.65 6.87 -8.09
CA VAL A 86 -29.02 5.74 -7.21
C VAL A 86 -29.18 4.44 -7.99
N GLY A 87 -29.77 4.50 -9.21
CA GLY A 87 -30.01 3.32 -10.04
C GLY A 87 -28.79 2.93 -10.89
N GLU A 88 -27.89 3.86 -11.14
CA GLU A 88 -26.70 3.69 -11.99
C GLU A 88 -25.47 4.32 -11.30
N PRO A 89 -24.99 3.73 -10.20
CA PRO A 89 -23.78 4.23 -9.54
C PRO A 89 -22.53 3.90 -10.37
N THR A 90 -21.59 4.84 -10.38
CA THR A 90 -20.24 4.62 -10.92
C THR A 90 -19.25 4.42 -9.79
N LEU A 91 -18.30 3.49 -9.95
CA LEU A 91 -17.22 3.23 -9.02
C LEU A 91 -15.87 3.54 -9.70
N GLY A 92 -15.22 4.62 -9.29
CA GLY A 92 -13.97 5.01 -9.95
C GLY A 92 -13.37 6.31 -9.42
N ILE A 93 -13.26 7.31 -10.28
CA ILE A 93 -12.72 8.63 -9.95
C ILE A 93 -13.72 9.72 -10.34
N LEU A 94 -13.54 10.92 -9.83
CA LEU A 94 -14.25 12.09 -10.36
C LEU A 94 -13.51 12.63 -11.58
N ASP A 95 -14.28 13.02 -12.59
CA ASP A 95 -13.78 13.80 -13.71
C ASP A 95 -13.56 15.28 -13.31
N GLN A 96 -13.04 16.08 -14.25
CA GLN A 96 -12.80 17.51 -14.02
C GLN A 96 -14.07 18.34 -13.74
N HIS A 97 -15.26 17.81 -14.03
CA HIS A 97 -16.55 18.44 -13.80
C HIS A 97 -17.26 17.92 -12.54
N GLY A 98 -16.61 16.99 -11.80
CA GLY A 98 -17.18 16.35 -10.61
C GLY A 98 -18.18 15.24 -10.92
N GLY A 99 -18.26 14.78 -12.19
CA GLY A 99 -18.95 13.57 -12.60
C GLY A 99 -18.13 12.31 -12.27
N GLY A 100 -18.81 11.15 -12.26
CA GLY A 100 -18.14 9.87 -12.01
C GLY A 100 -17.60 9.23 -13.28
N THR A 101 -16.33 8.91 -13.32
CA THR A 101 -15.73 8.00 -14.30
C THR A 101 -15.70 6.61 -13.71
N ASP A 102 -16.40 5.67 -14.31
CA ASP A 102 -16.44 4.27 -13.87
C ASP A 102 -15.13 3.56 -14.23
N LEU A 103 -14.48 2.93 -13.25
CA LEU A 103 -13.19 2.25 -13.40
C LEU A 103 -13.24 0.79 -12.89
N ARG A 104 -14.41 0.16 -12.88
CA ARG A 104 -14.57 -1.22 -12.38
C ARG A 104 -13.72 -2.24 -13.14
N ASP A 105 -13.49 -2.00 -14.44
CA ASP A 105 -12.68 -2.87 -15.31
C ASP A 105 -11.21 -2.42 -15.41
N CYS A 106 -10.69 -1.72 -14.39
CA CYS A 106 -9.29 -1.30 -14.37
C CYS A 106 -8.37 -2.52 -14.31
N PRO A 107 -7.46 -2.70 -15.29
CA PRO A 107 -6.63 -3.91 -15.40
C PRO A 107 -5.62 -4.08 -14.27
N LEU A 108 -5.42 -3.07 -13.42
CA LEU A 108 -4.50 -3.16 -12.29
C LEU A 108 -5.04 -4.02 -11.15
N TYR A 109 -6.35 -4.25 -11.08
CA TYR A 109 -6.96 -5.06 -10.01
C TYR A 109 -6.99 -6.54 -10.38
N PRO A 110 -6.70 -7.46 -9.44
CA PRO A 110 -6.93 -8.88 -9.63
C PRO A 110 -8.43 -9.19 -9.73
N GLU A 111 -8.74 -10.32 -10.36
CA GLU A 111 -10.13 -10.75 -10.64
C GLU A 111 -11.08 -10.67 -9.43
N PRO A 112 -10.71 -11.14 -8.20
CA PRO A 112 -11.63 -11.06 -7.06
C PRO A 112 -12.08 -9.64 -6.73
N ILE A 113 -11.19 -8.64 -6.90
CA ILE A 113 -11.54 -7.22 -6.69
C ILE A 113 -12.41 -6.72 -7.84
N SER A 114 -12.05 -7.00 -9.10
CA SER A 114 -12.82 -6.53 -10.25
C SER A 114 -14.27 -7.06 -10.25
N VAL A 115 -14.44 -8.35 -9.95
CA VAL A 115 -15.76 -8.97 -9.80
C VAL A 115 -16.55 -8.32 -8.66
N ALA A 116 -15.89 -8.11 -7.50
CA ALA A 116 -16.52 -7.47 -6.35
C ALA A 116 -16.95 -6.02 -6.64
N LEU A 117 -16.18 -5.26 -7.42
CA LEU A 117 -16.57 -3.89 -7.79
C LEU A 117 -17.86 -3.86 -8.62
N GLY A 118 -18.03 -4.81 -9.55
CA GLY A 118 -19.29 -4.97 -10.29
C GLY A 118 -20.47 -5.27 -9.37
N ALA A 119 -20.32 -6.26 -8.50
CA ALA A 119 -21.31 -6.67 -7.50
C ALA A 119 -21.65 -5.56 -6.50
N LEU A 120 -20.66 -4.76 -6.09
CA LEU A 120 -20.87 -3.63 -5.17
C LEU A 120 -21.62 -2.48 -5.82
N ALA A 121 -21.44 -2.23 -7.11
CA ALA A 121 -22.28 -1.27 -7.83
C ALA A 121 -23.75 -1.73 -7.87
N GLU A 122 -24.01 -3.01 -8.12
CA GLU A 122 -25.35 -3.61 -8.04
C GLU A 122 -25.92 -3.50 -6.61
N PHE A 123 -25.13 -3.82 -5.58
CA PHE A 123 -25.54 -3.67 -4.19
C PHE A 123 -25.94 -2.23 -3.86
N ILE A 124 -25.14 -1.23 -4.25
CA ILE A 124 -25.41 0.19 -4.02
C ILE A 124 -26.76 0.59 -4.67
N ALA A 125 -27.01 0.14 -5.89
CA ALA A 125 -28.24 0.41 -6.62
C ALA A 125 -29.46 -0.25 -5.94
N ARG A 126 -29.38 -1.55 -5.63
CA ARG A 126 -30.48 -2.32 -5.00
C ARG A 126 -30.78 -1.87 -3.57
N ALA A 127 -29.76 -1.58 -2.77
CA ALA A 127 -29.91 -1.01 -1.42
C ALA A 127 -30.31 0.49 -1.44
N ARG A 128 -30.39 1.10 -2.64
CA ARG A 128 -30.75 2.50 -2.84
C ARG A 128 -29.90 3.46 -1.99
N LEU A 129 -28.59 3.21 -1.97
CA LEU A 129 -27.63 4.11 -1.34
C LEU A 129 -27.41 5.34 -2.22
N LEU A 130 -27.48 6.51 -1.60
CA LEU A 130 -27.43 7.78 -2.31
C LEU A 130 -25.97 8.23 -2.53
N PRO A 131 -25.45 8.21 -3.78
CA PRO A 131 -24.10 8.69 -4.06
C PRO A 131 -23.88 10.14 -3.61
N TYR A 132 -22.70 10.43 -3.07
CA TYR A 132 -22.36 11.78 -2.63
C TYR A 132 -21.98 12.66 -3.81
N ASN A 133 -22.74 13.70 -4.06
CA ASN A 133 -22.43 14.71 -5.07
C ASN A 133 -21.62 15.84 -4.44
N VAL A 134 -20.33 15.95 -4.84
CA VAL A 134 -19.38 16.91 -4.30
C VAL A 134 -19.84 18.35 -4.54
N ALA A 135 -20.29 18.68 -5.77
CA ALA A 135 -20.69 20.04 -6.14
C ALA A 135 -21.94 20.51 -5.36
N LYS A 136 -22.90 19.60 -5.16
CA LYS A 136 -24.16 19.89 -4.45
C LYS A 136 -24.05 19.68 -2.93
N ARG A 137 -22.96 19.08 -2.43
CA ARG A 137 -22.74 18.67 -1.03
C ARG A 137 -23.90 17.83 -0.46
N ARG A 138 -24.50 16.98 -1.30
CA ARG A 138 -25.66 16.14 -0.96
C ARG A 138 -25.38 14.69 -1.31
N GLY A 139 -26.03 13.77 -0.58
CA GLY A 139 -25.82 12.34 -0.70
C GLY A 139 -25.04 11.80 0.49
N GLU A 140 -24.79 10.50 0.52
CA GLU A 140 -24.25 9.83 1.70
C GLU A 140 -23.01 8.99 1.39
N ILE A 141 -23.07 8.10 0.39
CA ILE A 141 -21.95 7.23 0.10
C ILE A 141 -20.90 7.94 -0.77
N LYS A 142 -19.70 8.12 -0.21
CA LYS A 142 -18.59 8.81 -0.85
C LYS A 142 -17.65 7.86 -1.57
N HIS A 143 -17.28 6.78 -0.91
CA HIS A 143 -16.31 5.82 -1.45
C HIS A 143 -16.71 4.40 -1.10
N VAL A 144 -16.22 3.48 -1.92
CA VAL A 144 -16.06 2.06 -1.58
C VAL A 144 -14.59 1.72 -1.65
N ILE A 145 -14.08 1.08 -0.61
CA ILE A 145 -12.70 0.60 -0.57
C ILE A 145 -12.75 -0.92 -0.47
N VAL A 146 -12.13 -1.59 -1.43
CA VAL A 146 -12.02 -3.05 -1.46
C VAL A 146 -10.55 -3.43 -1.30
N THR A 147 -10.25 -4.28 -0.34
CA THR A 147 -8.92 -4.88 -0.17
C THR A 147 -9.06 -6.39 -0.37
N GLY A 148 -8.23 -6.97 -1.23
CA GLY A 148 -8.21 -8.40 -1.51
C GLY A 148 -6.99 -9.08 -0.94
N SER A 149 -7.17 -10.26 -0.35
CA SER A 149 -6.07 -11.14 0.04
C SER A 149 -5.59 -11.98 -1.14
N PRO A 150 -4.39 -12.57 -1.07
CA PRO A 150 -3.91 -13.53 -2.08
C PRO A 150 -4.84 -14.74 -2.29
N GLU A 151 -5.58 -15.13 -1.24
CA GLU A 151 -6.55 -16.22 -1.27
C GLU A 151 -7.92 -15.81 -1.81
N GLY A 152 -8.06 -14.57 -2.31
CA GLY A 152 -9.30 -14.06 -2.88
C GLY A 152 -10.35 -13.63 -1.84
N ARG A 153 -9.99 -13.59 -0.53
CA ARG A 153 -10.88 -13.06 0.51
C ARG A 153 -10.86 -11.53 0.47
N LEU A 154 -11.96 -10.90 0.84
CA LEU A 154 -12.14 -9.46 0.67
C LEU A 154 -12.49 -8.75 1.97
N MET A 155 -11.99 -7.53 2.10
CA MET A 155 -12.46 -6.52 3.02
C MET A 155 -13.15 -5.42 2.23
N VAL A 156 -14.41 -5.15 2.53
CA VAL A 156 -15.23 -4.12 1.90
C VAL A 156 -15.55 -3.02 2.91
N ARG A 157 -15.21 -1.79 2.56
CA ARG A 157 -15.46 -0.62 3.41
C ARG A 157 -16.30 0.40 2.66
N PHE A 158 -17.44 0.74 3.22
CA PHE A 158 -18.27 1.83 2.73
C PHE A 158 -17.90 3.12 3.47
N VAL A 159 -17.55 4.18 2.76
CA VAL A 159 -17.28 5.48 3.36
C VAL A 159 -18.51 6.36 3.17
N LEU A 160 -19.19 6.66 4.27
CA LEU A 160 -20.38 7.47 4.31
C LEU A 160 -20.10 8.86 4.89
N ARG A 161 -20.89 9.84 4.48
CA ARG A 161 -20.87 11.18 5.07
C ARG A 161 -21.38 11.19 6.52
N SER A 162 -22.36 10.36 6.81
CA SER A 162 -23.02 10.25 8.11
C SER A 162 -23.59 8.85 8.33
N THR A 163 -24.14 8.59 9.50
CA THR A 163 -24.81 7.31 9.81
C THR A 163 -26.21 7.19 9.20
N HIS A 164 -26.70 8.20 8.47
CA HIS A 164 -28.10 8.24 8.00
C HIS A 164 -28.49 7.04 7.10
N GLN A 165 -27.57 6.54 6.29
CA GLN A 165 -27.82 5.35 5.44
C GLN A 165 -27.19 4.05 5.98
N LEU A 166 -26.59 4.07 7.14
CA LEU A 166 -26.08 2.86 7.80
C LEU A 166 -27.16 1.78 8.01
N PRO A 167 -28.41 2.11 8.44
CA PRO A 167 -29.47 1.10 8.54
C PRO A 167 -29.73 0.39 7.21
N LYS A 168 -29.73 1.09 6.09
CA LYS A 168 -29.93 0.46 4.77
C LYS A 168 -28.85 -0.58 4.44
N ILE A 169 -27.61 -0.31 4.80
CA ILE A 169 -26.53 -1.28 4.59
C ILE A 169 -26.77 -2.50 5.50
N ARG A 170 -27.09 -2.28 6.79
CA ARG A 170 -27.36 -3.35 7.75
C ARG A 170 -28.53 -4.24 7.32
N ASP A 171 -29.63 -3.64 6.90
CA ASP A 171 -30.83 -4.35 6.46
C ASP A 171 -30.58 -5.17 5.18
N ASN A 172 -29.61 -4.78 4.37
CA ASN A 172 -29.25 -5.46 3.12
C ASN A 172 -27.96 -6.30 3.22
N MET A 173 -27.47 -6.62 4.44
CA MET A 173 -26.28 -7.48 4.59
C MET A 173 -26.46 -8.88 3.99
N GLY A 174 -27.70 -9.42 3.97
CA GLY A 174 -28.01 -10.67 3.27
C GLY A 174 -27.73 -10.57 1.77
N LEU A 175 -28.20 -9.51 1.12
CA LEU A 175 -27.94 -9.21 -0.28
C LEU A 175 -26.43 -9.02 -0.54
N LEU A 176 -25.71 -8.33 0.36
CA LEU A 176 -24.28 -8.13 0.20
C LEU A 176 -23.52 -9.47 0.22
N ARG A 177 -23.89 -10.39 1.13
CA ARG A 177 -23.30 -11.74 1.19
C ARG A 177 -23.59 -12.57 -0.05
N GLU A 178 -24.78 -12.42 -0.64
CA GLU A 178 -25.15 -13.08 -1.89
C GLU A 178 -24.28 -12.58 -3.06
N LEU A 179 -24.17 -11.26 -3.21
CA LEU A 179 -23.45 -10.63 -4.31
C LEU A 179 -21.92 -10.71 -4.18
N VAL A 180 -21.40 -10.63 -2.96
CA VAL A 180 -19.95 -10.64 -2.65
C VAL A 180 -19.67 -11.68 -1.56
N PRO A 181 -19.75 -12.99 -1.90
CA PRO A 181 -19.65 -14.08 -0.90
C PRO A 181 -18.30 -14.17 -0.18
N HIS A 182 -17.27 -13.58 -0.74
CA HIS A 182 -15.92 -13.57 -0.18
C HIS A 182 -15.60 -12.32 0.65
N ALA A 183 -16.60 -11.48 0.95
CA ALA A 183 -16.43 -10.32 1.83
C ALA A 183 -16.43 -10.76 3.31
N ASP A 184 -15.27 -11.18 3.82
CA ASP A 184 -15.11 -11.63 5.21
C ASP A 184 -15.22 -10.47 6.19
N VAL A 185 -14.72 -9.30 5.80
CA VAL A 185 -14.71 -8.10 6.62
C VAL A 185 -15.52 -7.01 5.92
N VAL A 186 -16.56 -6.54 6.59
CA VAL A 186 -17.37 -5.42 6.09
C VAL A 186 -17.47 -4.36 7.17
N SER A 187 -17.19 -3.11 6.80
CA SER A 187 -17.30 -1.97 7.70
C SER A 187 -17.86 -0.72 7.02
N VAL A 188 -18.25 0.23 7.84
CA VAL A 188 -18.64 1.58 7.46
C VAL A 188 -17.73 2.58 8.15
N ASN A 189 -17.08 3.42 7.36
CA ASN A 189 -16.31 4.55 7.86
C ASN A 189 -17.14 5.83 7.74
N ILE A 190 -17.16 6.66 8.77
CA ILE A 190 -17.88 7.93 8.78
C ILE A 190 -16.91 9.08 8.53
N GLN A 191 -17.07 9.70 7.35
CA GLN A 191 -16.27 10.84 6.90
C GLN A 191 -17.19 12.06 6.64
N PRO A 192 -17.45 12.92 7.66
CA PRO A 192 -18.41 14.01 7.54
C PRO A 192 -17.90 15.21 6.74
N GLU A 193 -16.60 15.41 6.66
CA GLU A 193 -16.00 16.60 6.10
C GLU A 193 -16.18 16.69 4.58
N HIS A 194 -16.40 17.89 4.08
CA HIS A 194 -16.38 18.18 2.65
C HIS A 194 -14.95 18.55 2.22
N LYS A 195 -14.05 17.58 2.29
CA LYS A 195 -12.66 17.68 1.90
C LYS A 195 -12.22 16.45 1.12
N ALA A 196 -11.12 16.56 0.39
CA ALA A 196 -10.48 15.44 -0.31
C ALA A 196 -9.76 14.48 0.68
N VAL A 197 -10.38 14.20 1.84
CA VAL A 197 -9.92 13.22 2.82
C VAL A 197 -10.74 11.95 2.61
N LEU A 198 -10.05 10.84 2.44
CA LEU A 198 -10.66 9.56 2.08
C LEU A 198 -11.48 8.96 3.24
N GLU A 199 -10.98 9.07 4.46
CA GLU A 199 -11.47 8.36 5.65
C GLU A 199 -11.66 9.33 6.81
N GLY A 200 -12.69 9.09 7.63
CA GLY A 200 -12.95 9.79 8.88
C GLY A 200 -12.46 8.99 10.09
N PRO A 201 -12.64 9.52 11.30
CA PRO A 201 -12.12 8.90 12.52
C PRO A 201 -12.91 7.67 12.99
N GLU A 202 -14.19 7.55 12.64
CA GLU A 202 -15.09 6.51 13.13
C GLU A 202 -15.18 5.36 12.13
N GLU A 203 -14.98 4.13 12.61
CA GLU A 203 -15.12 2.89 11.84
C GLU A 203 -16.12 1.96 12.54
N ILE A 204 -17.19 1.57 11.86
CA ILE A 204 -18.28 0.72 12.39
C ILE A 204 -18.21 -0.63 11.70
N MET A 205 -17.88 -1.69 12.44
CA MET A 205 -17.86 -3.05 11.93
C MET A 205 -19.28 -3.58 11.71
N LEU A 206 -19.48 -4.27 10.58
CA LEU A 206 -20.76 -4.92 10.22
C LEU A 206 -20.66 -6.45 10.20
N THR A 207 -19.46 -7.00 10.33
CA THR A 207 -19.16 -8.42 10.44
C THR A 207 -18.51 -8.71 11.77
N GLU A 208 -18.61 -9.98 12.24
CA GLU A 208 -17.89 -10.45 13.44
C GLU A 208 -16.39 -10.47 13.18
N GLN A 209 -15.99 -10.90 11.98
CA GLN A 209 -14.59 -10.84 11.57
C GLN A 209 -14.19 -9.38 11.32
N THR A 210 -13.13 -8.94 11.99
CA THR A 210 -12.65 -7.55 11.96
C THR A 210 -11.31 -7.39 11.26
N GLU A 211 -10.69 -8.50 10.85
CA GLU A 211 -9.35 -8.53 10.24
C GLU A 211 -9.36 -9.39 8.97
N LEU A 212 -8.76 -8.89 7.92
CA LEU A 212 -8.46 -9.65 6.72
C LEU A 212 -7.08 -10.30 6.87
N ILE A 213 -6.99 -11.59 6.64
CA ILE A 213 -5.70 -12.30 6.63
C ILE A 213 -5.04 -12.06 5.28
N MET A 214 -3.87 -11.46 5.31
CA MET A 214 -3.01 -11.20 4.16
C MET A 214 -1.78 -12.10 4.26
N ARG A 215 -1.80 -13.25 3.62
CA ARG A 215 -0.64 -14.13 3.61
C ARG A 215 0.43 -13.57 2.66
N VAL A 216 1.57 -13.19 3.23
CA VAL A 216 2.74 -12.76 2.47
C VAL A 216 3.88 -13.73 2.76
N ASN A 217 4.39 -14.36 1.71
CA ASN A 217 5.19 -15.57 1.88
C ASN A 217 4.38 -16.57 2.74
N GLU A 218 4.95 -17.11 3.82
CA GLU A 218 4.22 -18.01 4.73
C GLU A 218 3.62 -17.29 5.96
N ILE A 219 3.77 -15.97 6.05
CA ILE A 219 3.35 -15.19 7.22
C ILE A 219 1.90 -14.70 7.07
N PRO A 220 0.97 -15.09 7.97
CA PRO A 220 -0.42 -14.67 7.93
C PRO A 220 -0.59 -13.30 8.62
N LEU A 221 -0.23 -12.22 7.92
CA LEU A 221 -0.41 -10.86 8.43
C LEU A 221 -1.90 -10.54 8.58
N ARG A 222 -2.25 -9.81 9.63
CA ARG A 222 -3.62 -9.41 9.94
C ARG A 222 -3.80 -7.94 9.60
N VAL A 223 -4.84 -7.60 8.83
CA VAL A 223 -5.08 -6.23 8.36
C VAL A 223 -6.47 -5.80 8.75
N ARG A 224 -6.56 -4.73 9.56
CA ARG A 224 -7.82 -4.07 9.92
C ARG A 224 -8.19 -2.97 8.92
N PRO A 225 -9.45 -2.50 8.90
CA PRO A 225 -9.91 -1.48 7.95
C PRO A 225 -9.01 -0.24 7.84
N ARG A 226 -8.48 0.25 8.96
CA ARG A 226 -7.64 1.46 9.02
C ARG A 226 -6.14 1.18 8.95
N SER A 227 -5.73 -0.09 8.97
CA SER A 227 -4.31 -0.43 8.89
C SER A 227 -3.73 -0.09 7.51
N PHE A 228 -2.51 0.43 7.52
CA PHE A 228 -1.72 0.51 6.30
C PHE A 228 -1.26 -0.89 5.89
N PHE A 229 -1.32 -1.18 4.62
CA PHE A 229 -0.73 -2.36 4.00
C PHE A 229 -0.25 -2.02 2.59
N GLN A 230 0.86 -2.61 2.16
CA GLN A 230 1.40 -2.44 0.81
C GLN A 230 0.42 -2.96 -0.24
N THR A 231 0.25 -2.21 -1.34
CA THR A 231 -0.81 -2.49 -2.32
C THR A 231 -0.41 -3.48 -3.41
N ASN A 232 0.82 -3.98 -3.42
CA ASN A 232 1.33 -4.97 -4.34
C ASN A 232 1.94 -6.13 -3.54
N THR A 233 1.15 -7.17 -3.30
CA THR A 233 1.53 -8.29 -2.43
C THR A 233 2.73 -9.07 -2.98
N HIS A 234 2.85 -9.21 -4.31
CA HIS A 234 3.98 -9.88 -4.96
C HIS A 234 5.31 -9.20 -4.62
N VAL A 235 5.39 -7.89 -4.87
CA VAL A 235 6.61 -7.10 -4.60
C VAL A 235 6.88 -6.97 -3.11
N THR A 236 5.82 -6.89 -2.29
CA THR A 236 5.94 -6.87 -0.82
C THR A 236 6.60 -8.14 -0.29
N GLY A 237 6.21 -9.31 -0.82
CA GLY A 237 6.86 -10.58 -0.47
C GLY A 237 8.35 -10.59 -0.79
N GLN A 238 8.75 -10.03 -1.93
CA GLN A 238 10.16 -9.91 -2.31
C GLN A 238 10.92 -8.91 -1.43
N LEU A 239 10.27 -7.80 -1.03
CA LEU A 239 10.85 -6.84 -0.10
C LEU A 239 11.16 -7.51 1.25
N TYR A 240 10.20 -8.23 1.81
CA TYR A 240 10.40 -8.90 3.10
C TYR A 240 11.46 -10.00 3.03
N ARG A 241 11.50 -10.80 1.93
CA ARG A 241 12.58 -11.79 1.72
C ARG A 241 13.95 -11.13 1.66
N GLN A 242 14.10 -10.03 0.91
CA GLN A 242 15.37 -9.32 0.81
C GLN A 242 15.85 -8.81 2.16
N VAL A 243 14.95 -8.25 2.96
CA VAL A 243 15.29 -7.77 4.30
C VAL A 243 15.66 -8.96 5.21
N SER A 244 14.90 -10.06 5.18
CA SER A 244 15.23 -11.28 5.94
C SER A 244 16.61 -11.82 5.58
N GLU A 245 16.95 -11.90 4.29
CA GLU A 245 18.28 -12.33 3.82
C GLU A 245 19.40 -11.45 4.38
N TRP A 246 19.22 -10.14 4.44
CA TRP A 246 20.21 -9.22 5.01
C TRP A 246 20.33 -9.38 6.52
N VAL A 247 19.20 -9.53 7.22
CA VAL A 247 19.15 -9.73 8.67
C VAL A 247 19.77 -11.09 9.04
N ASP A 248 19.46 -12.16 8.32
CA ASP A 248 20.02 -13.49 8.57
C ASP A 248 21.54 -13.52 8.34
N ARG A 249 22.01 -12.84 7.30
CA ARG A 249 23.45 -12.70 7.02
C ARG A 249 24.19 -11.87 8.08
N ALA A 250 23.52 -10.88 8.67
CA ALA A 250 24.07 -10.10 9.78
C ALA A 250 24.02 -10.85 11.12
N SER A 251 23.12 -11.85 11.23
CA SER A 251 22.93 -12.69 12.43
C SER A 251 22.80 -11.91 13.75
N PRO A 252 21.96 -10.85 13.82
CA PRO A 252 21.81 -10.06 15.03
C PRO A 252 21.07 -10.85 16.12
N SER A 253 21.42 -10.63 17.38
CA SER A 253 20.69 -11.15 18.54
C SER A 253 19.45 -10.31 18.82
N THR A 254 19.51 -9.00 18.54
CA THR A 254 18.44 -8.03 18.80
C THR A 254 18.13 -7.22 17.54
N VAL A 255 16.84 -7.10 17.23
CA VAL A 255 16.34 -6.31 16.08
C VAL A 255 15.24 -5.36 16.53
N TRP A 256 15.31 -4.12 16.06
CA TRP A 256 14.25 -3.13 16.25
C TRP A 256 13.61 -2.75 14.91
N ASP A 257 12.32 -3.08 14.72
CA ASP A 257 11.52 -2.71 13.55
C ASP A 257 10.74 -1.43 13.87
N VAL A 258 11.21 -0.31 13.35
CA VAL A 258 10.65 1.02 13.56
C VAL A 258 9.63 1.33 12.48
N TYR A 259 8.46 1.81 12.85
CA TYR A 259 7.28 1.95 11.98
C TYR A 259 6.78 0.57 11.50
N CYS A 260 6.71 -0.39 12.41
CA CYS A 260 6.48 -1.80 12.06
C CYS A 260 5.08 -2.08 11.46
N GLY A 261 4.12 -1.16 11.57
CA GLY A 261 2.76 -1.33 11.08
C GLY A 261 2.12 -2.60 11.64
N VAL A 262 1.64 -3.46 10.75
CA VAL A 262 1.05 -4.78 11.11
C VAL A 262 2.11 -5.87 11.34
N GLY A 263 3.38 -5.49 11.53
CA GLY A 263 4.48 -6.40 11.85
C GLY A 263 5.12 -7.09 10.65
N GLY A 264 4.99 -6.50 9.46
CA GLY A 264 5.46 -7.14 8.23
C GLY A 264 6.94 -7.53 8.26
N PHE A 265 7.85 -6.62 8.57
CA PHE A 265 9.28 -6.94 8.69
C PHE A 265 9.57 -7.76 9.93
N ALA A 266 9.08 -7.32 11.11
CA ALA A 266 9.36 -7.99 12.38
C ALA A 266 9.06 -9.50 12.35
N LEU A 267 7.90 -9.88 11.78
CA LEU A 267 7.48 -11.28 11.69
C LEU A 267 8.28 -12.09 10.67
N HIS A 268 8.75 -11.46 9.58
CA HIS A 268 9.58 -12.11 8.57
C HIS A 268 11.02 -12.33 9.02
N VAL A 269 11.52 -11.52 9.96
CA VAL A 269 12.88 -11.67 10.49
C VAL A 269 12.94 -12.41 11.82
N ALA A 270 11.80 -12.91 12.31
CA ALA A 270 11.73 -13.73 13.52
C ALA A 270 12.57 -15.00 13.37
N ALA A 271 13.37 -15.33 14.39
CA ALA A 271 14.20 -16.52 14.40
C ALA A 271 14.41 -16.97 15.86
N PRO A 272 14.65 -18.28 16.13
CA PRO A 272 14.76 -18.83 17.51
C PRO A 272 15.82 -18.18 18.39
N SER A 273 16.87 -17.60 17.77
CA SER A 273 17.99 -16.95 18.49
C SER A 273 17.89 -15.43 18.53
N ARG A 274 16.79 -14.84 18.08
CA ARG A 274 16.67 -13.40 17.85
C ARG A 274 15.50 -12.83 18.64
N GLU A 275 15.75 -11.73 19.34
CA GLU A 275 14.70 -10.93 19.96
C GLU A 275 14.34 -9.76 19.03
N VAL A 276 13.07 -9.69 18.62
CA VAL A 276 12.57 -8.64 17.73
C VAL A 276 11.61 -7.74 18.48
N THR A 277 11.82 -6.43 18.43
CA THR A 277 10.87 -5.43 18.94
C THR A 277 10.34 -4.61 17.78
N GLY A 278 9.02 -4.57 17.60
CA GLY A 278 8.32 -3.70 16.65
C GLY A 278 7.69 -2.51 17.37
N THR A 279 7.88 -1.30 16.86
CA THR A 279 7.28 -0.06 17.39
C THR A 279 6.41 0.59 16.33
N GLU A 280 5.17 0.94 16.68
CA GLU A 280 4.18 1.55 15.79
C GLU A 280 3.24 2.44 16.61
N ILE A 281 2.89 3.62 16.09
CA ILE A 281 2.00 4.56 16.79
C ILE A 281 0.53 4.10 16.79
N SER A 282 0.11 3.33 15.80
CA SER A 282 -1.26 2.83 15.66
C SER A 282 -1.51 1.64 16.57
N ALA A 283 -2.28 1.82 17.64
CA ALA A 283 -2.70 0.72 18.52
C ALA A 283 -3.43 -0.41 17.78
N ASP A 284 -4.21 -0.08 16.74
CA ASP A 284 -4.90 -1.08 15.89
C ASP A 284 -3.90 -1.92 15.10
N ALA A 285 -2.86 -1.31 14.55
CA ALA A 285 -1.82 -2.03 13.81
C ALA A 285 -0.99 -2.92 14.75
N VAL A 286 -0.65 -2.42 15.95
CA VAL A 286 0.03 -3.22 16.99
C VAL A 286 -0.81 -4.40 17.44
N ALA A 287 -2.12 -4.22 17.63
CA ALA A 287 -3.02 -5.33 17.97
C ALA A 287 -3.05 -6.40 16.88
N SER A 288 -3.07 -5.99 15.60
CA SER A 288 -2.98 -6.90 14.46
C SER A 288 -1.65 -7.64 14.42
N ALA A 289 -0.53 -6.94 14.66
CA ALA A 289 0.81 -7.54 14.70
C ALA A 289 0.96 -8.57 15.83
N ARG A 290 0.47 -8.25 17.03
CA ARG A 290 0.42 -9.19 18.17
C ARG A 290 -0.45 -10.41 17.87
N GLY A 291 -1.62 -10.21 17.26
CA GLY A 291 -2.48 -11.30 16.83
C GLY A 291 -1.84 -12.23 15.80
N ALA A 292 -1.04 -11.67 14.88
CA ALA A 292 -0.28 -12.46 13.91
C ALA A 292 0.86 -13.24 14.59
N ALA A 293 1.64 -12.60 15.48
CA ALA A 293 2.69 -13.27 16.27
C ALA A 293 2.16 -14.42 17.11
N ALA A 294 1.04 -14.21 17.81
CA ALA A 294 0.38 -15.23 18.61
C ALA A 294 -0.09 -16.43 17.75
N ALA A 295 -0.65 -16.16 16.56
CA ALA A 295 -1.06 -17.21 15.62
C ALA A 295 0.13 -18.03 15.07
N MET A 296 1.33 -17.44 15.05
CA MET A 296 2.59 -18.11 14.71
C MET A 296 3.24 -18.83 15.91
N GLY A 297 2.67 -18.72 17.10
CA GLY A 297 3.24 -19.32 18.33
C GLY A 297 4.49 -18.60 18.85
N LEU A 298 4.72 -17.35 18.47
CA LEU A 298 5.89 -16.58 18.90
C LEU A 298 5.69 -16.04 20.33
N ALA A 299 6.73 -16.16 21.15
CA ALA A 299 6.74 -15.62 22.51
C ALA A 299 6.92 -14.09 22.50
N GLU A 300 6.50 -13.42 23.57
CA GLU A 300 6.69 -11.96 23.73
C GLU A 300 7.99 -11.57 24.47
N SER A 301 8.71 -12.54 25.03
CA SER A 301 9.96 -12.31 25.76
C SER A 301 10.89 -13.52 25.68
N GLY A 302 12.19 -13.26 25.81
CA GLY A 302 13.25 -14.26 25.73
C GLY A 302 13.72 -14.58 24.31
N PRO A 303 14.68 -15.48 24.16
CA PRO A 303 15.20 -15.88 22.85
C PRO A 303 14.07 -16.34 21.91
N GLY A 304 14.08 -15.87 20.67
CA GLY A 304 13.05 -16.16 19.68
C GLY A 304 11.76 -15.35 19.83
N SER A 305 11.75 -14.33 20.69
CA SER A 305 10.56 -13.51 20.93
C SER A 305 10.35 -12.44 19.88
N VAL A 306 9.06 -12.10 19.65
CA VAL A 306 8.64 -10.94 18.87
C VAL A 306 7.65 -10.14 19.68
N ARG A 307 8.04 -8.93 20.09
CA ARG A 307 7.23 -8.02 20.89
C ARG A 307 6.83 -6.79 20.10
N PHE A 308 5.60 -6.33 20.24
CA PHE A 308 5.11 -5.11 19.62
C PHE A 308 4.66 -4.09 20.66
N THR A 309 5.04 -2.81 20.48
CA THR A 309 4.66 -1.70 21.35
C THR A 309 3.93 -0.63 20.56
N ALA A 310 2.85 -0.10 21.17
CA ALA A 310 2.14 1.06 20.64
C ALA A 310 2.81 2.34 21.19
N ASP A 311 3.76 2.88 20.45
CA ASP A 311 4.55 4.04 20.86
C ASP A 311 4.94 4.89 19.64
N ASP A 312 5.32 6.14 19.87
CA ASP A 312 5.84 6.98 18.80
C ASP A 312 7.24 6.47 18.39
N ALA A 313 7.46 6.31 17.08
CA ALA A 313 8.77 5.97 16.54
C ALA A 313 9.88 7.01 16.87
N ALA A 314 9.48 8.23 17.24
CA ALA A 314 10.38 9.25 17.79
C ALA A 314 10.81 8.95 19.25
N ALA A 315 10.09 8.09 19.96
CA ALA A 315 10.48 7.59 21.28
C ALA A 315 11.56 6.53 21.11
N VAL A 316 12.81 6.97 21.04
CA VAL A 316 13.99 6.10 20.96
C VAL A 316 14.06 5.13 22.15
N PRO A 317 14.55 3.88 21.96
CA PRO A 317 14.66 2.93 23.07
C PRO A 317 15.45 3.51 24.25
N SER A 318 14.91 3.36 25.46
CA SER A 318 15.57 3.77 26.71
C SER A 318 16.57 2.73 27.26
N GLY A 319 17.02 1.80 26.42
CA GLY A 319 17.94 0.70 26.75
C GLY A 319 19.16 0.67 25.84
N PRO A 320 19.96 -0.42 25.89
CA PRO A 320 21.04 -0.63 24.95
C PRO A 320 20.54 -0.62 23.51
N ALA A 321 21.35 -0.09 22.58
CA ALA A 321 21.02 -0.12 21.16
C ALA A 321 20.88 -1.57 20.67
N PRO A 322 19.93 -1.87 19.75
CA PRO A 322 19.85 -3.17 19.13
C PRO A 322 21.04 -3.39 18.18
N ASP A 323 21.36 -4.65 17.87
CA ASP A 323 22.39 -4.97 16.90
C ASP A 323 22.02 -4.48 15.49
N LEU A 324 20.71 -4.51 15.17
CA LEU A 324 20.19 -4.10 13.88
C LEU A 324 18.86 -3.34 14.04
N ALA A 325 18.69 -2.25 13.28
CA ALA A 325 17.43 -1.55 13.14
C ALA A 325 16.86 -1.69 11.71
N ILE A 326 15.55 -1.89 11.60
CA ILE A 326 14.80 -1.80 10.34
C ILE A 326 13.94 -0.55 10.41
N VAL A 327 14.01 0.31 9.39
CA VAL A 327 13.19 1.51 9.32
C VAL A 327 12.43 1.57 7.99
N ASN A 328 11.12 1.76 8.04
CA ASN A 328 10.27 1.97 6.88
C ASN A 328 9.36 3.19 7.10
N PRO A 329 9.93 4.41 7.08
CA PRO A 329 9.21 5.62 7.42
C PRO A 329 8.17 6.00 6.36
N PRO A 330 7.21 6.88 6.71
CA PRO A 330 6.33 7.51 5.73
C PRO A 330 7.11 8.37 4.72
N ARG A 331 6.44 8.86 3.67
CA ARG A 331 7.06 9.65 2.57
C ARG A 331 7.91 10.85 3.00
N ARG A 332 7.70 11.38 4.22
CA ARG A 332 8.51 12.48 4.77
C ARG A 332 9.91 12.05 5.22
N GLY A 333 10.19 10.75 5.28
CA GLY A 333 11.44 10.18 5.81
C GLY A 333 11.45 10.15 7.33
N LEU A 334 12.64 9.90 7.91
CA LEU A 334 12.87 9.91 9.35
C LEU A 334 12.80 11.34 9.91
N ASP A 335 12.41 11.48 11.18
CA ASP A 335 12.61 12.72 11.89
C ASP A 335 14.09 12.91 12.27
N ALA A 336 14.44 14.13 12.67
CA ALA A 336 15.83 14.47 12.97
C ALA A 336 16.36 13.75 14.20
N GLY A 337 15.51 13.56 15.22
CA GLY A 337 15.91 12.88 16.46
C GLY A 337 16.21 11.40 16.25
N LEU A 338 15.41 10.71 15.43
CA LEU A 338 15.68 9.32 15.10
C LEU A 338 16.95 9.17 14.24
N CYS A 339 17.21 10.08 13.28
CA CYS A 339 18.47 10.09 12.54
C CYS A 339 19.68 10.28 13.48
N GLU A 340 19.60 11.25 14.42
CA GLU A 340 20.66 11.51 15.39
C GLU A 340 20.88 10.29 16.31
N TRP A 341 19.81 9.65 16.76
CA TRP A 341 19.92 8.44 17.56
C TRP A 341 20.57 7.29 16.78
N LEU A 342 20.13 7.03 15.56
CA LEU A 342 20.74 6.00 14.69
C LEU A 342 22.23 6.30 14.47
N GLU A 343 22.62 7.57 14.32
CA GLU A 343 24.01 7.99 14.13
C GLU A 343 24.85 7.76 15.39
N THR A 344 24.30 8.01 16.59
CA THR A 344 25.09 8.09 17.84
C THR A 344 24.94 6.87 18.76
N SER A 345 23.88 6.06 18.61
CA SER A 345 23.53 4.94 19.52
C SER A 345 24.51 3.77 19.47
N GLY A 346 25.33 3.67 18.40
CA GLY A 346 26.21 2.52 18.20
C GLY A 346 25.56 1.34 17.47
N VAL A 347 24.28 1.45 17.01
CA VAL A 347 23.68 0.43 16.13
C VAL A 347 24.58 0.18 14.93
N SER A 348 24.96 -1.09 14.69
CA SER A 348 25.98 -1.42 13.69
C SER A 348 25.41 -1.58 12.27
N THR A 349 24.16 -1.93 12.18
CA THR A 349 23.48 -2.24 10.90
C THR A 349 22.09 -1.65 10.87
N VAL A 350 21.76 -0.97 9.78
CA VAL A 350 20.40 -0.43 9.54
C VAL A 350 19.89 -0.90 8.18
N VAL A 351 18.68 -1.43 8.14
CA VAL A 351 17.94 -1.67 6.89
C VAL A 351 16.95 -0.53 6.72
N TYR A 352 17.13 0.29 5.68
CA TYR A 352 16.23 1.40 5.36
C TYR A 352 15.38 1.05 4.13
N SER A 353 14.07 0.87 4.29
CA SER A 353 13.11 0.79 3.19
C SER A 353 12.44 2.15 2.98
N SER A 354 12.33 2.62 1.74
CA SER A 354 11.80 3.96 1.42
C SER A 354 11.03 4.00 0.13
N CYS A 355 9.86 4.63 0.15
CA CYS A 355 9.09 4.97 -1.05
C CYS A 355 9.46 6.35 -1.65
N ASN A 356 10.51 7.03 -1.13
CA ASN A 356 10.96 8.34 -1.55
C ASN A 356 12.48 8.50 -1.39
N ALA A 357 13.24 8.27 -2.46
CA ALA A 357 14.70 8.34 -2.43
C ALA A 357 15.25 9.76 -2.12
N LYS A 358 14.48 10.83 -2.33
CA LYS A 358 14.91 12.19 -1.95
C LYS A 358 15.00 12.35 -0.43
N THR A 359 14.00 11.81 0.29
CA THR A 359 14.03 11.84 1.77
C THR A 359 15.04 10.84 2.31
N LEU A 360 15.19 9.67 1.68
CA LEU A 360 16.27 8.73 1.99
C LEU A 360 17.65 9.39 1.89
N ALA A 361 17.97 10.05 0.76
CA ALA A 361 19.24 10.73 0.58
C ALA A 361 19.48 11.84 1.64
N ARG A 362 18.43 12.64 1.94
CA ARG A 362 18.50 13.63 3.03
C ARG A 362 18.83 12.99 4.38
N ASP A 363 18.21 11.86 4.69
CA ASP A 363 18.37 11.18 5.96
C ASP A 363 19.75 10.49 6.04
N LEU A 364 20.26 9.92 4.94
CA LEU A 364 21.63 9.42 4.84
C LEU A 364 22.67 10.53 5.13
N GLY A 365 22.43 11.75 4.64
CA GLY A 365 23.28 12.90 4.96
C GLY A 365 23.32 13.29 6.44
N ARG A 366 22.35 12.82 7.23
CA ARG A 366 22.30 13.00 8.70
C ARG A 366 22.94 11.84 9.47
N MET A 367 23.24 10.75 8.78
CA MET A 367 23.81 9.52 9.35
C MET A 367 25.10 9.12 8.62
N PRO A 368 26.12 10.01 8.57
CA PRO A 368 27.33 9.79 7.75
C PRO A 368 28.17 8.60 8.18
N SER A 369 28.03 8.11 9.42
CA SER A 369 28.75 6.90 9.87
C SER A 369 28.08 5.59 9.42
N LEU A 370 26.86 5.65 8.87
CA LEU A 370 26.11 4.52 8.34
C LEU A 370 26.19 4.50 6.80
N ALA A 371 27.21 3.85 6.27
CA ALA A 371 27.46 3.81 4.83
C ALA A 371 26.54 2.81 4.10
N PRO A 372 25.96 3.15 2.94
CA PRO A 372 25.23 2.20 2.10
C PRO A 372 26.17 1.12 1.55
N VAL A 373 25.85 -0.17 1.80
CA VAL A 373 26.66 -1.31 1.32
C VAL A 373 25.96 -2.15 0.26
N GLU A 374 24.64 -2.29 0.34
CA GLU A 374 23.80 -2.92 -0.67
C GLU A 374 22.50 -2.15 -0.84
N ALA A 375 21.96 -2.15 -2.07
CA ALA A 375 20.68 -1.53 -2.35
C ALA A 375 19.90 -2.32 -3.41
N ARG A 376 18.57 -2.30 -3.31
CA ARG A 376 17.67 -2.94 -4.26
C ARG A 376 16.47 -2.05 -4.53
N LEU A 377 16.18 -1.80 -5.81
CA LEU A 377 14.94 -1.18 -6.24
C LEU A 377 13.82 -2.23 -6.30
N LEU A 378 12.63 -1.87 -5.86
CA LEU A 378 11.44 -2.71 -5.95
C LEU A 378 10.32 -1.91 -6.63
N ASP A 379 9.85 -2.38 -7.79
CA ASP A 379 8.80 -1.69 -8.53
C ASP A 379 7.41 -2.00 -7.95
N MET A 380 7.12 -1.38 -6.82
CA MET A 380 5.84 -1.51 -6.10
C MET A 380 4.65 -0.98 -6.90
N PHE A 381 4.89 -0.05 -7.84
CA PHE A 381 3.85 0.70 -8.55
C PHE A 381 4.15 0.81 -10.05
N PRO A 382 3.99 -0.28 -10.83
CA PRO A 382 4.09 -0.23 -12.28
C PRO A 382 3.26 0.91 -12.90
N HIS A 383 3.69 1.39 -14.05
CA HIS A 383 3.05 2.47 -14.83
C HIS A 383 3.01 3.84 -14.16
N THR A 384 3.69 4.00 -13.04
CA THR A 384 3.84 5.29 -12.33
C THR A 384 5.29 5.59 -12.03
N GLY A 385 5.61 6.82 -11.62
CA GLY A 385 6.94 7.20 -11.13
C GLY A 385 7.26 6.73 -9.70
N HIS A 386 6.36 5.99 -9.04
CA HIS A 386 6.54 5.53 -7.67
C HIS A 386 7.26 4.17 -7.63
N TYR A 387 8.01 3.95 -6.56
CA TYR A 387 8.80 2.75 -6.30
C TYR A 387 8.99 2.57 -4.80
N GLU A 388 9.62 1.46 -4.42
CA GLU A 388 10.23 1.24 -3.12
C GLU A 388 11.72 0.97 -3.33
N VAL A 389 12.58 1.39 -2.42
CA VAL A 389 14.00 1.06 -2.38
C VAL A 389 14.39 0.59 -1.00
N ALA A 390 15.04 -0.55 -0.93
CA ALA A 390 15.65 -1.05 0.29
C ALA A 390 17.17 -0.84 0.23
N VAL A 391 17.75 -0.33 1.31
CA VAL A 391 19.20 -0.08 1.44
C VAL A 391 19.70 -0.69 2.74
N LEU A 392 20.74 -1.47 2.66
CA LEU A 392 21.49 -1.98 3.79
C LEU A 392 22.62 -1.00 4.11
N LEU A 393 22.62 -0.49 5.34
CA LEU A 393 23.62 0.45 5.85
C LEU A 393 24.48 -0.24 6.92
N LYS A 394 25.77 0.04 6.95
CA LYS A 394 26.70 -0.46 7.99
C LYS A 394 27.66 0.64 8.42
N ARG A 395 28.10 0.55 9.70
CA ARG A 395 29.22 1.32 10.22
C ARG A 395 30.54 0.75 9.76
#